data_3dc5a0eef30d216b9dc3ff5ac1817599
#
_entry.id   3dc5a0eef30d216b9dc3ff5ac1817599
#
_cell.length_a   1.000
_cell.length_b   1.000
_cell.length_c   1.000
_cell.angle_alpha   90.00
_cell.angle_beta   90.00
_cell.angle_gamma   90.00
#
_symmetry.space_group_name_H-M   'P 1'
#
loop_
_entity.id
_entity.type
_entity.pdbx_description
1 polymer ?
#
loop_
_entity_poly.entity_id
_entity_poly.type
_entity_poly.pdbx_seq_one_letter_code
_entity_poly.pdbx_strand_id
1 'polypeptide(L)'
;MGMNRVGIGYDVHPFEEGRPLILGGIEIPHTHGLKGHSDADVLCHAIADAVLGSLGLPDIGFYFPPTDASIEGICSLRILETCAELAQEIGHVR
;
A
#
# COMPACT_ATOMS: atom_id res chain seq x y z
N MET A 1 -5.02 16.09 -23.85
CA MET A 1 -5.98 16.31 -22.76
C MET A 1 -6.09 15.08 -21.89
N GLY A 2 -5.96 15.24 -20.60
CA GLY A 2 -6.05 14.14 -19.68
C GLY A 2 -7.48 13.81 -19.30
N MET A 3 -7.75 12.54 -19.03
CA MET A 3 -9.01 12.11 -18.43
C MET A 3 -8.81 11.95 -16.93
N ASN A 4 -9.82 12.35 -16.16
CA ASN A 4 -9.81 12.07 -14.74
C ASN A 4 -10.13 10.60 -14.50
N ARG A 5 -9.45 10.02 -13.53
CA ARG A 5 -9.68 8.64 -13.10
C ARG A 5 -10.04 8.62 -11.64
N VAL A 6 -10.82 7.65 -11.26
CA VAL A 6 -11.24 7.46 -9.87
C VAL A 6 -10.94 6.02 -9.48
N GLY A 7 -10.43 5.85 -8.28
CA GLY A 7 -10.20 4.53 -7.73
C GLY A 7 -10.57 4.52 -6.26
N ILE A 8 -10.88 3.35 -5.75
CA ILE A 8 -11.17 3.13 -4.35
C ILE A 8 -10.20 2.08 -3.80
N GLY A 9 -9.72 2.30 -2.59
CA GLY A 9 -8.91 1.33 -1.88
C GLY A 9 -9.50 1.06 -0.51
N TYR A 10 -9.45 -0.21 -0.12
CA TYR A 10 -9.92 -0.66 1.17
C TYR A 10 -8.94 -1.70 1.69
N ASP A 11 -8.56 -1.55 2.95
CA ASP A 11 -7.68 -2.52 3.58
C ASP A 11 -8.00 -2.60 5.07
N VAL A 12 -7.76 -3.77 5.65
CA VAL A 12 -8.00 -3.99 7.07
C VAL A 12 -6.95 -4.96 7.60
N HIS A 13 -6.40 -4.62 8.75
CA HIS A 13 -5.47 -5.48 9.47
C HIS A 13 -5.89 -5.56 10.94
N PRO A 14 -5.78 -6.73 11.58
CA PRO A 14 -6.03 -6.83 13.01
C PRO A 14 -4.89 -6.18 13.80
N PHE A 15 -5.18 -5.76 15.02
CA PHE A 15 -4.14 -5.31 15.94
C PHE A 15 -3.32 -6.48 16.48
N GLU A 16 -2.06 -6.22 16.74
CA GLU A 16 -1.16 -7.18 17.37
C GLU A 16 -0.29 -6.46 18.39
N GLU A 17 -0.29 -6.98 19.62
CA GLU A 17 0.51 -6.40 20.70
C GLU A 17 2.00 -6.51 20.37
N GLY A 18 2.75 -5.46 20.70
CA GLY A 18 4.19 -5.44 20.52
C GLY A 18 4.68 -5.07 19.12
N ARG A 19 3.78 -4.88 18.17
CA ARG A 19 4.16 -4.38 16.84
C ARG A 19 4.11 -2.86 16.81
N PRO A 20 5.00 -2.21 16.06
CA PRO A 20 4.88 -0.77 15.83
C PRO A 20 3.62 -0.46 15.01
N LEU A 21 2.92 0.61 15.38
CA LEU A 21 1.80 1.12 14.61
C LEU A 21 2.32 2.11 13.59
N ILE A 22 2.22 1.75 12.31
CA ILE A 22 2.73 2.58 11.22
C ILE A 22 1.56 2.93 10.30
N LEU A 23 1.31 4.22 10.13
CA LEU A 23 0.26 4.73 9.24
C LEU A 23 0.84 5.85 8.39
N GLY A 24 0.74 5.71 7.07
CA GLY A 24 1.29 6.69 6.14
C GLY A 24 2.81 6.82 6.23
N GLY A 25 3.49 5.75 6.61
CA GLY A 25 4.94 5.72 6.78
C GLY A 25 5.43 6.32 8.09
N ILE A 26 4.53 6.70 8.99
CA ILE A 26 4.88 7.33 10.26
C ILE A 26 4.56 6.37 11.40
N GLU A 27 5.52 6.17 12.30
CA GLU A 27 5.29 5.39 13.50
C GLU A 27 4.54 6.21 14.54
N ILE A 28 3.41 5.67 14.99
CA ILE A 28 2.56 6.32 15.98
C ILE A 28 2.75 5.61 17.30
N PRO A 29 3.06 6.33 18.41
CA PRO A 29 3.19 5.70 19.73
C PRO A 29 1.89 5.02 20.14
N HIS A 30 1.94 3.69 20.32
CA HIS A 30 0.79 2.89 20.73
C HIS A 30 1.26 1.54 21.24
N THR A 31 0.45 0.88 22.06
CA THR A 31 0.78 -0.43 22.60
C THR A 31 0.63 -1.55 21.58
N HIS A 32 -0.22 -1.34 20.56
CA HIS A 32 -0.49 -2.31 19.51
C HIS A 32 -0.20 -1.70 18.16
N GLY A 33 0.38 -2.50 17.28
CA GLY A 33 0.47 -2.19 15.87
C GLY A 33 -0.50 -3.04 15.08
N LEU A 34 -0.37 -3.02 13.76
CA LEU A 34 -1.19 -3.81 12.87
C LEU A 34 -0.44 -5.08 12.48
N LYS A 35 -1.15 -6.20 12.44
CA LYS A 35 -0.61 -7.48 12.01
C LYS A 35 -0.76 -7.61 10.51
N GLY A 36 0.30 -7.99 9.83
CA GLY A 36 0.24 -8.23 8.40
C GLY A 36 1.61 -8.40 7.81
N HIS A 37 1.65 -8.68 6.52
CA HIS A 37 2.87 -8.71 5.74
C HIS A 37 3.42 -7.28 5.60
N SER A 38 4.70 -7.14 5.30
CA SER A 38 5.36 -5.83 5.26
C SER A 38 5.28 -5.13 6.63
N ASP A 39 5.21 -3.82 6.66
CA ASP A 39 5.02 -3.05 7.89
C ASP A 39 3.55 -2.94 8.32
N ALA A 40 2.65 -3.58 7.57
CA ALA A 40 1.21 -3.56 7.80
C ALA A 40 0.61 -2.14 7.85
N ASP A 41 1.14 -1.22 7.06
CA ASP A 41 0.64 0.15 6.95
C ASP A 41 -0.67 0.15 6.16
N VAL A 42 -1.78 0.05 6.87
CA VAL A 42 -3.11 -0.08 6.26
C VAL A 42 -3.47 1.13 5.40
N LEU A 43 -3.01 2.31 5.78
CA LEU A 43 -3.27 3.53 5.01
C LEU A 43 -2.56 3.50 3.66
N CYS A 44 -1.27 3.16 3.65
CA CYS A 44 -0.51 3.04 2.40
C CYS A 44 -1.08 1.95 1.50
N HIS A 45 -1.50 0.81 2.08
CA HIS A 45 -2.07 -0.29 1.29
C HIS A 45 -3.39 0.13 0.64
N ALA A 46 -4.25 0.84 1.36
CA ALA A 46 -5.51 1.33 0.81
C ALA A 46 -5.28 2.34 -0.31
N ILE A 47 -4.34 3.27 -0.13
CA ILE A 47 -3.98 4.25 -1.16
C ILE A 47 -3.43 3.54 -2.40
N ALA A 48 -2.54 2.57 -2.20
CA ALA A 48 -1.96 1.81 -3.31
C ALA A 48 -3.05 1.10 -4.13
N ASP A 49 -3.98 0.44 -3.46
CA ASP A 49 -5.09 -0.23 -4.15
C ASP A 49 -5.99 0.76 -4.89
N ALA A 50 -6.23 1.94 -4.32
CA ALA A 50 -7.00 2.97 -5.00
C ALA A 50 -6.30 3.44 -6.29
N VAL A 51 -4.99 3.66 -6.23
CA VAL A 51 -4.21 4.07 -7.40
C VAL A 51 -4.23 2.97 -8.48
N LEU A 52 -3.93 1.74 -8.09
CA LEU A 52 -3.91 0.62 -9.03
C LEU A 52 -5.29 0.40 -9.65
N GLY A 53 -6.35 0.47 -8.84
CA GLY A 53 -7.72 0.33 -9.33
C GLY A 53 -8.11 1.40 -10.32
N SER A 54 -7.69 2.64 -10.08
CA SER A 54 -7.96 3.75 -11.02
C SER A 54 -7.30 3.56 -12.38
N LEU A 55 -6.23 2.78 -12.42
CA LEU A 55 -5.49 2.47 -13.64
C LEU A 55 -5.97 1.16 -14.31
N GLY A 56 -6.91 0.47 -13.71
CA GLY A 56 -7.38 -0.83 -14.19
C GLY A 56 -6.37 -1.95 -13.98
N LEU A 57 -5.45 -1.77 -13.04
CA LEU A 57 -4.40 -2.75 -12.74
C LEU A 57 -4.83 -3.67 -11.59
N PRO A 58 -4.20 -4.85 -11.45
CA PRO A 58 -4.43 -5.70 -10.30
C PRO A 58 -4.05 -5.03 -8.98
N ASP A 59 -4.52 -5.60 -7.86
CA ASP A 59 -4.26 -5.06 -6.53
C ASP A 59 -2.80 -5.27 -6.08
N ILE A 60 -2.46 -4.76 -4.90
CA ILE A 60 -1.09 -4.86 -4.38
C ILE A 60 -0.67 -6.30 -4.12
N GLY A 61 -1.60 -7.21 -3.85
CA GLY A 61 -1.27 -8.62 -3.66
C GLY A 61 -0.71 -9.29 -4.91
N PHE A 62 -1.01 -8.76 -6.08
CA PHE A 62 -0.43 -9.22 -7.34
C PHE A 62 1.04 -8.81 -7.46
N TYR A 63 1.37 -7.56 -7.12
CA TYR A 63 2.73 -7.02 -7.24
C TYR A 63 3.61 -7.35 -6.04
N PHE A 64 3.00 -7.47 -4.88
CA PHE A 64 3.68 -7.74 -3.61
C PHE A 64 2.98 -8.90 -2.90
N PRO A 65 3.10 -10.14 -3.42
CA PRO A 65 2.40 -11.28 -2.84
C PRO A 65 2.90 -11.59 -1.43
N PRO A 66 1.99 -11.90 -0.49
CA PRO A 66 2.37 -12.19 0.90
C PRO A 66 3.24 -13.44 1.04
N THR A 67 3.32 -14.27 0.00
CA THR A 67 4.18 -15.45 -0.02
C THR A 67 5.63 -15.14 -0.37
N ASP A 68 5.93 -13.92 -0.82
CA ASP A 68 7.28 -13.52 -1.20
C ASP A 68 8.06 -13.07 0.04
N ALA A 69 8.97 -13.91 0.50
CA ALA A 69 9.77 -13.63 1.69
C ALA A 69 10.69 -12.41 1.51
N SER A 70 11.04 -12.06 0.27
CA SER A 70 11.95 -10.93 0.02
C SER A 70 11.34 -9.58 0.37
N ILE A 71 10.01 -9.48 0.47
CA ILE A 71 9.32 -8.25 0.82
C ILE A 71 8.76 -8.25 2.24
N GLU A 72 9.03 -9.30 3.01
CA GLU A 72 8.60 -9.35 4.40
C GLU A 72 9.24 -8.19 5.18
N GLY A 73 8.43 -7.43 5.90
CA GLY A 73 8.88 -6.26 6.64
C GLY A 73 9.18 -5.03 5.79
N ILE A 74 8.89 -5.06 4.50
CA ILE A 74 9.12 -3.92 3.61
C ILE A 74 8.33 -2.70 4.08
N CYS A 75 8.95 -1.52 3.95
CA CYS A 75 8.24 -0.26 4.18
C CYS A 75 7.20 -0.03 3.08
N SER A 76 5.96 0.19 3.48
CA SER A 76 4.86 0.35 2.51
C SER A 76 4.97 1.59 1.63
N LEU A 77 5.81 2.55 1.99
CA LEU A 77 6.12 3.68 1.10
C LEU A 77 6.75 3.19 -0.20
N ARG A 78 7.48 2.08 -0.18
CA ARG A 78 8.04 1.50 -1.40
C ARG A 78 6.95 0.92 -2.29
N ILE A 79 5.88 0.43 -1.71
CA ILE A 79 4.71 0.00 -2.46
C ILE A 79 4.09 1.18 -3.19
N LEU A 80 3.96 2.33 -2.52
CA LEU A 80 3.45 3.55 -3.15
C LEU A 80 4.38 4.05 -4.27
N GLU A 81 5.69 3.96 -4.08
CA GLU A 81 6.64 4.32 -5.14
C GLU A 81 6.42 3.49 -6.39
N THR A 82 6.22 2.17 -6.24
CA THR A 82 5.94 1.29 -7.37
C THR A 82 4.64 1.67 -8.05
N CYS A 83 3.60 2.00 -7.29
CA CYS A 83 2.32 2.45 -7.86
C CYS A 83 2.49 3.75 -8.65
N ALA A 84 3.28 4.68 -8.14
CA ALA A 84 3.56 5.93 -8.84
C ALA A 84 4.31 5.69 -10.16
N GLU A 85 5.28 4.78 -10.16
CA GLU A 85 6.00 4.41 -11.39
C GLU A 85 5.07 3.80 -12.42
N LEU A 86 4.18 2.90 -12.02
CA LEU A 86 3.20 2.29 -12.91
C LEU A 86 2.26 3.35 -13.49
N ALA A 87 1.82 4.30 -12.68
CA ALA A 87 0.96 5.38 -13.12
C ALA A 87 1.66 6.26 -14.15
N GLN A 88 2.96 6.55 -13.94
CA GLN A 88 3.75 7.33 -14.89
C GLN A 88 3.92 6.60 -16.22
N GLU A 89 4.17 5.29 -16.18
CA GLU A 89 4.29 4.48 -17.39
C GLU A 89 3.02 4.53 -18.25
N ILE A 90 1.87 4.56 -17.58
CA ILE A 90 0.57 4.65 -18.26
C ILE A 90 0.28 6.10 -18.71
N GLY A 91 0.99 7.09 -18.14
CA GLY A 91 0.87 8.49 -18.53
C GLY A 91 -0.25 9.25 -17.85
N HIS A 92 -0.68 8.82 -16.66
CA HIS A 92 -1.79 9.43 -15.93
C HIS A 92 -1.36 10.29 -14.73
N VAL A 93 -0.08 10.33 -14.41
CA VAL A 93 0.45 11.17 -13.34
C VAL A 93 1.07 12.44 -13.90
N ARG A 94 0.77 13.52 -13.25
CA ARG A 94 1.28 14.83 -13.62
C ARG A 94 2.06 15.46 -12.49
#